data_6019f8fd98505f26742cbc51b570e665
#
_entry.id   6019f8fd98505f26742cbc51b570e665
#
_cell.length_a   1.000
_cell.length_b   1.000
_cell.length_c   1.000
_cell.angle_alpha   90.00
_cell.angle_beta   90.00
_cell.angle_gamma   90.00
#
_symmetry.space_group_name_H-M   'P 1'
#
loop_
_entity.id
_entity.type
_entity.pdbx_description
1 polymer ?
#
loop_
_entity_poly.entity_id
_entity_poly.type
_entity_poly.pdbx_seq_one_letter_code
_entity_poly.pdbx_strand_id
1 'polypeptide(L)' 'MNINDFMFTLINELNENLFYEVELYKECNKYDKTYLLRVIAKRHNKKYDYGFSIHENWLDSISINEIINFLLMQ' A
#
# COMPACT_ATOMS: atom_id res chain seq x y z
N MET A 1 11.25 8.06 -3.05
CA MET A 1 10.25 8.78 -2.21
C MET A 1 10.38 8.30 -0.77
N ASN A 2 10.06 9.13 0.21
CA ASN A 2 10.07 8.68 1.60
C ASN A 2 8.79 7.88 1.92
N ILE A 3 8.76 7.22 3.09
CA ILE A 3 7.63 6.35 3.44
C ILE A 3 6.31 7.14 3.57
N ASN A 4 6.36 8.36 4.09
CA ASN A 4 5.14 9.15 4.25
C ASN A 4 4.55 9.55 2.90
N ASP A 5 5.40 9.97 1.96
CA ASP A 5 4.98 10.28 0.59
C ASP A 5 4.46 9.04 -0.13
N PHE A 6 5.11 7.89 0.08
CA PHE A 6 4.67 6.61 -0.48
C PHE A 6 3.28 6.25 0.01
N MET A 7 3.06 6.32 1.32
CA MET A 7 1.75 5.99 1.91
C MET A 7 0.66 6.94 1.42
N PHE A 8 0.95 8.23 1.36
CA PHE A 8 0.01 9.24 0.86
C PHE A 8 -0.37 8.97 -0.60
N THR A 9 0.63 8.70 -1.44
CA THR A 9 0.41 8.38 -2.85
C THR A 9 -0.37 7.08 -3.01
N LEU A 10 -0.04 6.06 -2.21
CA LEU A 10 -0.77 4.79 -2.25
C LEU A 10 -2.25 4.97 -1.89
N ILE A 11 -2.55 5.75 -0.86
CA ILE A 11 -3.94 6.05 -0.48
C ILE A 11 -4.67 6.75 -1.62
N ASN A 12 -4.04 7.74 -2.25
CA ASN A 12 -4.64 8.46 -3.38
C ASN A 12 -4.93 7.51 -4.56
N GLU A 13 -3.98 6.65 -4.91
CA GLU A 13 -4.16 5.68 -5.98
C GLU A 13 -5.25 4.65 -5.66
N LEU A 14 -5.34 4.22 -4.40
CA LEU A 14 -6.42 3.34 -3.97
C LEU A 14 -7.78 4.02 -4.15
N ASN A 15 -7.91 5.27 -3.71
CA ASN A 15 -9.15 6.03 -3.86
C ASN A 15 -9.53 6.22 -5.33
N GLU A 16 -8.56 6.50 -6.21
CA GLU A 16 -8.80 6.62 -7.64
C GLU A 16 -9.26 5.31 -8.28
N ASN A 17 -8.88 4.18 -7.70
CA ASN A 17 -9.30 2.85 -8.16
C ASN A 17 -10.52 2.33 -7.40
N LEU A 18 -11.32 3.22 -6.83
CA LEU A 18 -12.62 2.95 -6.19
C LEU A 18 -12.52 2.18 -4.87
N PHE A 19 -11.34 2.10 -4.27
CA PHE A 19 -11.24 1.64 -2.89
C PHE A 19 -11.73 2.74 -1.94
N TYR A 20 -12.38 2.35 -0.87
CA TYR A 20 -12.90 3.27 0.13
C TYR A 20 -12.70 2.70 1.53
N GLU A 21 -12.88 3.55 2.55
CA GLU A 21 -12.58 3.19 3.94
C GLU A 21 -11.17 2.64 4.07
N VAL A 22 -10.22 3.32 3.44
CA VAL A 22 -8.82 2.87 3.37
C VAL A 22 -8.13 3.15 4.70
N GLU A 23 -7.58 2.09 5.28
CA GLU A 23 -6.68 2.18 6.42
C GLU A 23 -5.32 1.63 5.99
N LEU A 24 -4.26 2.35 6.32
CA LEU A 24 -2.92 1.95 5.96
C LEU A 24 -2.02 2.03 7.19
N TYR A 25 -1.42 0.90 7.53
CA TYR A 25 -0.53 0.77 8.68
C TYR A 25 0.88 0.48 8.20
N LYS A 26 1.87 0.94 8.96
CA LYS A 26 3.27 0.65 8.67
C LYS A 26 3.99 0.20 9.93
N GLU A 27 4.96 -0.68 9.73
CA GLU A 27 5.91 -1.09 10.74
C GLU A 27 7.30 -1.07 10.10
N CYS A 28 8.28 -0.45 10.75
CA CYS A 28 9.62 -0.30 10.20
C CYS A 28 10.56 -1.28 10.87
N ASN A 29 11.30 -2.06 10.06
CA ASN A 29 12.44 -2.84 10.52
C ASN A 29 13.72 -2.07 10.19
N LYS A 30 14.37 -1.54 11.24
CA LYS A 30 15.56 -0.69 11.08
C LYS A 30 16.80 -1.47 10.65
N TYR A 31 16.84 -2.78 10.88
CA TYR A 31 18.03 -3.58 10.57
C TYR A 31 18.19 -3.81 9.08
N ASP A 32 17.10 -4.15 8.40
CA ASP A 32 17.14 -4.44 6.96
C ASP A 32 16.51 -3.33 6.12
N LYS A 33 16.10 -2.24 6.74
CA LYS A 33 15.49 -1.09 6.07
C LYS A 33 14.24 -1.43 5.27
N THR A 34 13.45 -2.35 5.80
CA THR A 34 12.18 -2.73 5.22
C THR A 34 11.01 -2.15 6.01
N TYR A 35 9.91 -1.98 5.30
CA TYR A 35 8.63 -1.62 5.90
C TYR A 35 7.65 -2.75 5.68
N LEU A 36 6.92 -3.11 6.73
CA LEU A 36 5.74 -3.93 6.60
C LEU A 36 4.54 -2.99 6.52
N LEU A 37 3.83 -3.04 5.41
CA LEU A 37 2.63 -2.25 5.17
C LEU A 37 1.42 -3.16 5.23
N ARG A 38 0.34 -2.67 5.85
CA ARG A 38 -0.95 -3.37 5.85
C ARG A 38 -2.00 -2.45 5.30
N VAL A 39 -2.69 -2.93 4.27
CA VAL A 39 -3.79 -2.21 3.62
C VAL A 39 -5.09 -2.89 4.00
N ILE A 40 -6.01 -2.13 4.59
CA ILE A 40 -7.38 -2.56 4.85
C ILE A 40 -8.28 -1.60 4.09
N ALA A 41 -9.10 -2.12 3.20
CA ALA A 41 -9.96 -1.29 2.36
C ALA A 41 -11.16 -2.10 1.87
N LYS A 42 -12.13 -1.39 1.31
CA LYS A 42 -13.29 -1.99 0.64
C LYS A 42 -13.34 -1.53 -0.81
N ARG A 43 -13.85 -2.39 -1.68
CA ARG A 43 -14.13 -2.08 -3.09
C ARG A 43 -15.25 -2.98 -3.57
N HIS A 44 -16.33 -2.38 -4.09
CA HIS A 44 -17.51 -3.13 -4.56
C HIS A 44 -18.05 -4.10 -3.50
N ASN A 45 -18.17 -3.63 -2.26
CA ASN A 45 -18.63 -4.40 -1.10
C ASN A 45 -17.74 -5.59 -0.71
N LYS A 46 -16.57 -5.73 -1.32
CA LYS A 46 -15.56 -6.70 -0.93
C LYS A 46 -14.56 -6.05 0.00
N LYS A 47 -14.17 -6.75 1.06
CA LYS A 47 -13.14 -6.30 2.00
C LYS A 47 -11.77 -6.87 1.61
N TYR A 48 -10.76 -6.00 1.65
CA TYR A 48 -9.36 -6.34 1.39
C TYR A 48 -8.56 -6.10 2.66
N ASP A 49 -7.69 -7.03 2.99
CA ASP A 49 -6.80 -6.94 4.15
C ASP A 49 -5.50 -7.67 3.78
N TYR A 50 -4.50 -6.92 3.33
CA TYR A 50 -3.24 -7.50 2.84
C TYR A 50 -2.05 -6.81 3.46
N GLY A 51 -1.02 -7.62 3.77
CA GLY A 51 0.28 -7.15 4.20
C GLY A 51 1.30 -7.25 3.08
N PHE A 52 2.15 -6.24 2.98
CA PHE A 52 3.24 -6.20 2.01
C PHE A 52 4.53 -5.83 2.72
N SER A 53 5.62 -6.50 2.36
CA SER A 53 6.95 -6.13 2.83
C SER A 53 7.68 -5.44 1.68
N ILE A 54 8.25 -4.26 1.95
CA ILE A 54 8.92 -3.48 0.94
C ILE A 54 10.20 -2.84 1.50
N HIS A 55 11.30 -2.96 0.77
CA HIS A 55 12.54 -2.30 1.13
C HIS A 55 12.47 -0.81 0.81
N GLU A 56 13.15 0.03 1.59
CA GLU A 56 13.10 1.50 1.39
C GLU A 56 13.53 1.93 -0.02
N ASN A 57 14.39 1.17 -0.69
CA ASN A 57 14.82 1.44 -2.06
C ASN A 57 13.71 1.23 -3.10
N TRP A 58 12.61 0.59 -2.72
CA TRP A 58 11.49 0.29 -3.61
C TRP A 58 10.29 1.19 -3.36
N LEU A 59 10.49 2.26 -2.59
CA LEU A 59 9.43 3.26 -2.33
C LEU A 59 9.30 4.18 -3.54
N ASP A 60 8.65 3.70 -4.58
CA ASP A 60 8.48 4.39 -5.85
C ASP A 60 7.09 4.14 -6.44
N SER A 61 6.80 4.80 -7.56
CA SER A 61 5.49 4.67 -8.21
C SER A 61 5.29 3.31 -8.88
N ILE A 62 6.36 2.62 -9.25
CA ILE A 62 6.28 1.27 -9.82
C ILE A 62 5.74 0.30 -8.78
N SER A 63 6.27 0.37 -7.55
CA SER A 63 5.81 -0.48 -6.45
C SER A 63 4.38 -0.17 -6.05
N ILE A 64 3.97 1.09 -6.08
CA ILE A 64 2.58 1.49 -5.85
C ILE A 64 1.67 0.83 -6.88
N ASN A 65 2.02 0.91 -8.16
CA ASN A 65 1.23 0.31 -9.23
C ASN A 65 1.13 -1.21 -9.09
N GLU A 66 2.20 -1.86 -8.66
CA GLU A 66 2.20 -3.31 -8.42
C GLU A 66 1.25 -3.70 -7.29
N ILE A 67 1.22 -2.92 -6.20
CA ILE A 67 0.30 -3.16 -5.09
C ILE A 67 -1.15 -2.99 -5.55
N ILE A 68 -1.44 -1.90 -6.27
CA ILE A 68 -2.79 -1.65 -6.81
C ILE A 68 -3.23 -2.79 -7.73
N ASN A 69 -2.37 -3.19 -8.66
CA ASN A 69 -2.68 -4.27 -9.61
C ASN A 69 -2.93 -5.60 -8.87
N PHE A 70 -2.12 -5.90 -7.86
CA PHE A 70 -2.31 -7.10 -7.05
C PHE A 70 -3.70 -7.09 -6.39
N LEU A 71 -4.08 -5.97 -5.78
CA LEU A 71 -5.38 -5.86 -5.12
C LEU A 71 -6.54 -5.97 -6.12
N LEU A 72 -6.41 -5.36 -7.29
CA LEU A 72 -7.45 -5.41 -8.32
C LEU A 72 -7.66 -6.83 -8.88
N MET A 73 -6.65 -7.68 -8.78
CA MET A 73 -6.71 -9.06 -9.25
C MET A 73 -7.32 -10.03 -8.22
N GLN A 74 -7.60 -9.57 -7.02
CA GLN A 74 -8.14 -10.44 -5.94
C GLN A 74 -9.67 -10.62 -5.96
#